data_d82ccfdb8ad7daa0342678229ec27548
#
_entry.id   d82ccfdb8ad7daa0342678229ec27548
#
_cell.length_a   1.000
_cell.length_b   1.000
_cell.length_c   1.000
_cell.angle_alpha   90.00
_cell.angle_beta   90.00
_cell.angle_gamma   90.00
#
_symmetry.space_group_name_H-M   'P 1'
#
loop_
_entity.id
_entity.type
_entity.pdbx_description
1 polymer ?
#
loop_
_entity_poly.entity_id
_entity_poly.type
_entity_poly.pdbx_seq_one_letter_code
_entity_poly.pdbx_strand_id
1 'polypeptide(L)'
;MALVGDAPAVKSRLSDLGARVVTEGSAEVIVYDASPAFGAGGQDGLRESSARGWTAIREVATETLIPNERGKVVVIAPRPDAGPFAGAARAALESLARTLSVEWARFGITATVITPGDATTDEQIAQLVCFLVSPAGDYFSGCRFSLGVTAAVG
;
A
#
# COMPACT_ATOMS: atom_id res chain seq x y z
N MET A 1 6.59 8.18 -9.18
CA MET A 1 5.88 7.35 -8.19
C MET A 1 4.49 7.89 -8.01
N ALA A 2 3.47 7.06 -8.12
CA ALA A 2 2.09 7.47 -7.85
C ALA A 2 1.77 7.23 -6.36
N LEU A 3 1.23 8.25 -5.69
CA LEU A 3 0.69 8.16 -4.34
C LEU A 3 -0.82 8.40 -4.43
N VAL A 4 -1.60 7.42 -4.05
CA VAL A 4 -3.06 7.49 -4.00
C VAL A 4 -3.53 7.39 -2.55
N GLY A 5 -4.36 8.32 -2.13
CA GLY A 5 -4.76 8.53 -0.74
C GLY A 5 -4.05 9.74 -0.13
N ASP A 6 -4.30 9.99 1.14
CA ASP A 6 -3.71 11.10 1.89
C ASP A 6 -2.70 10.58 2.90
N ALA A 7 -1.46 10.46 2.47
CA ALA A 7 -0.33 10.02 3.32
C ALA A 7 0.79 11.07 3.30
N PRO A 8 0.60 12.22 3.98
CA PRO A 8 1.54 13.36 3.93
C PRO A 8 2.94 13.00 4.42
N ALA A 9 3.07 12.17 5.44
CA ALA A 9 4.38 11.72 5.93
C ALA A 9 5.12 10.90 4.87
N VAL A 10 4.43 10.00 4.17
CA VAL A 10 4.98 9.22 3.06
C VAL A 10 5.42 10.14 1.92
N LYS A 11 4.57 11.08 1.52
CA LYS A 11 4.87 12.04 0.46
C LYS A 11 6.10 12.88 0.79
N SER A 12 6.15 13.45 2.01
CA SER A 12 7.29 14.25 2.47
C SER A 12 8.57 13.43 2.43
N ARG A 13 8.57 12.26 3.03
CA ARG A 13 9.75 11.41 3.12
C ARG A 13 10.27 10.96 1.76
N LEU A 14 9.39 10.58 0.85
CA LEU A 14 9.77 10.22 -0.52
C LEU A 14 10.35 11.40 -1.29
N SER A 15 9.78 12.60 -1.11
CA SER A 15 10.29 13.81 -1.75
C SER A 15 11.66 14.19 -1.21
N ASP A 16 11.91 14.06 0.09
CA ASP A 16 13.21 14.31 0.72
C ASP A 16 14.31 13.38 0.18
N LEU A 17 13.92 12.17 -0.23
CA LEU A 17 14.80 11.20 -0.88
C LEU A 17 14.93 11.40 -2.39
N GLY A 18 14.37 12.48 -2.94
CA GLY A 18 14.46 12.84 -4.36
C GLY A 18 13.46 12.12 -5.27
N ALA A 19 12.47 11.42 -4.73
CA ALA A 19 11.44 10.79 -5.52
C ALA A 19 10.44 11.82 -6.07
N ARG A 20 10.13 11.73 -7.35
CA ARG A 20 9.03 12.52 -7.94
C ARG A 20 7.71 11.85 -7.59
N VAL A 21 6.96 12.43 -6.68
CA VAL A 21 5.64 11.96 -6.27
C VAL A 21 4.57 12.65 -7.10
N VAL A 22 3.68 11.87 -7.71
CA VAL A 22 2.54 12.34 -8.50
C VAL A 22 1.26 11.72 -7.96
N THR A 23 0.15 12.38 -8.14
CA THR A 23 -1.19 11.87 -7.77
C THR A 23 -1.90 11.20 -8.94
N GLU A 24 -1.44 11.47 -10.16
CA GLU A 24 -2.00 10.95 -11.40
C GLU A 24 -0.89 10.76 -12.44
N GLY A 25 -1.13 9.88 -13.39
CA GLY A 25 -0.28 9.66 -14.55
C GLY A 25 0.76 8.56 -14.36
N SER A 26 1.74 8.55 -15.26
CA SER A 26 2.74 7.49 -15.36
C SER A 26 3.66 7.40 -14.13
N ALA A 27 3.80 6.21 -13.58
CA ALA A 27 4.63 5.95 -12.42
C ALA A 27 5.20 4.52 -12.46
N GLU A 28 6.41 4.33 -11.94
CA GLU A 28 7.04 3.01 -11.79
C GLU A 28 6.65 2.31 -10.49
N VAL A 29 6.10 3.05 -9.55
CA VAL A 29 5.66 2.56 -8.24
C VAL A 29 4.33 3.20 -7.90
N ILE A 30 3.39 2.42 -7.40
CA ILE A 30 2.17 2.94 -6.78
C ILE A 30 2.18 2.63 -5.28
N VAL A 31 1.90 3.65 -4.48
CA VAL A 31 1.60 3.53 -3.05
C VAL A 31 0.13 3.91 -2.87
N TYR A 32 -0.67 2.97 -2.38
CA TYR A 32 -2.08 3.18 -2.08
C TYR A 32 -2.30 3.19 -0.57
N ASP A 33 -2.71 4.32 -0.02
CA ASP A 33 -3.19 4.43 1.36
C ASP A 33 -4.72 4.26 1.38
N ALA A 34 -5.18 3.19 1.99
CA ALA A 34 -6.60 2.87 2.08
C ALA A 34 -7.33 3.63 3.19
N SER A 35 -6.61 4.28 4.11
CA SER A 35 -7.21 4.92 5.29
C SER A 35 -8.23 6.00 4.94
N PRO A 36 -7.98 6.91 3.99
CA PRO A 36 -8.98 7.92 3.62
C PRO A 36 -10.25 7.33 3.01
N ALA A 37 -10.11 6.30 2.19
CA ALA A 37 -11.25 5.64 1.56
C ALA A 37 -12.03 4.77 2.55
N PHE A 38 -11.37 4.22 3.56
CA PHE A 38 -12.01 3.48 4.65
C PHE A 38 -12.81 4.43 5.57
N GLY A 39 -12.30 5.65 5.81
CA GLY A 39 -12.96 6.69 6.58
C GLY A 39 -13.36 6.23 7.99
N ALA A 40 -14.62 6.39 8.34
CA ALA A 40 -15.17 5.96 9.63
C ALA A 40 -15.48 4.44 9.72
N GLY A 41 -15.17 3.68 8.68
CA GLY A 41 -15.40 2.24 8.65
C GLY A 41 -16.80 1.83 8.22
N GLY A 42 -17.25 0.66 8.69
CA GLY A 42 -18.50 0.08 8.29
C GLY A 42 -18.45 -0.63 6.92
N GLN A 43 -19.59 -1.06 6.41
CA GLN A 43 -19.69 -1.73 5.11
C GLN A 43 -19.25 -0.83 3.95
N ASP A 44 -19.57 0.46 4.03
CA ASP A 44 -19.20 1.43 2.99
C ASP A 44 -17.68 1.67 2.98
N GLY A 45 -17.06 1.82 4.15
CA GLY A 45 -15.61 1.95 4.26
C GLY A 45 -14.87 0.71 3.75
N LEU A 46 -15.36 -0.48 4.08
CA LEU A 46 -14.84 -1.75 3.58
C LEU A 46 -14.91 -1.82 2.04
N ARG A 47 -16.07 -1.52 1.48
CA ARG A 47 -16.27 -1.54 0.03
C ARG A 47 -15.43 -0.49 -0.68
N GLU A 48 -15.46 0.74 -0.19
CA GLU A 48 -14.79 1.88 -0.80
C GLU A 48 -13.27 1.73 -0.79
N SER A 49 -12.68 1.32 0.34
CA SER A 49 -11.24 1.10 0.44
C SER A 49 -10.74 0.02 -0.52
N SER A 50 -11.51 -1.05 -0.71
CA SER A 50 -11.16 -2.12 -1.64
C SER A 50 -11.37 -1.71 -3.10
N ALA A 51 -12.49 -1.07 -3.43
CA ALA A 51 -12.83 -0.69 -4.80
C ALA A 51 -11.91 0.41 -5.33
N ARG A 52 -11.64 1.46 -4.54
CA ARG A 52 -10.70 2.52 -4.94
C ARG A 52 -9.29 2.00 -5.07
N GLY A 53 -8.85 1.14 -4.15
CA GLY A 53 -7.54 0.51 -4.23
C GLY A 53 -7.37 -0.27 -5.51
N TRP A 54 -8.31 -1.14 -5.84
CA TRP A 54 -8.26 -1.91 -7.07
C TRP A 54 -8.25 -1.02 -8.31
N THR A 55 -9.14 -0.02 -8.38
CA THR A 55 -9.23 0.89 -9.53
C THR A 55 -7.92 1.64 -9.75
N ALA A 56 -7.39 2.29 -8.71
CA ALA A 56 -6.16 3.08 -8.80
C ALA A 56 -4.94 2.21 -9.15
N ILE A 57 -4.81 1.05 -8.52
CA ILE A 57 -3.70 0.12 -8.79
C ILE A 57 -3.79 -0.41 -10.23
N ARG A 58 -4.98 -0.78 -10.67
CA ARG A 58 -5.20 -1.29 -12.04
C ARG A 58 -4.88 -0.23 -13.09
N GLU A 59 -5.29 1.00 -12.90
CA GLU A 59 -5.01 2.11 -13.84
C GLU A 59 -3.51 2.29 -14.03
N VAL A 60 -2.76 2.48 -12.97
CA VAL A 60 -1.29 2.64 -13.04
C VAL A 60 -0.62 1.39 -13.61
N ALA A 61 -1.07 0.22 -13.21
CA ALA A 61 -0.50 -1.03 -13.71
C ALA A 61 -0.70 -1.20 -15.22
N THR A 62 -1.92 -0.92 -15.72
CA THR A 62 -2.26 -1.08 -17.15
C THR A 62 -1.55 -0.07 -18.01
N GLU A 63 -1.43 1.17 -17.53
CA GLU A 63 -0.84 2.28 -18.29
C GLU A 63 0.69 2.27 -18.28
N THR A 64 1.29 1.78 -17.19
CA THR A 64 2.73 1.94 -16.98
C THR A 64 3.46 0.66 -16.57
N LEU A 65 3.01 -0.02 -15.50
CA LEU A 65 3.81 -1.10 -14.91
C LEU A 65 3.88 -2.33 -15.83
N ILE A 66 2.75 -2.76 -16.37
CA ILE A 66 2.68 -3.93 -17.27
C ILE A 66 3.41 -3.65 -18.59
N PRO A 67 3.20 -2.52 -19.28
CA PRO A 67 3.94 -2.21 -20.51
C PRO A 67 5.45 -2.12 -20.33
N ASN A 68 5.91 -1.69 -19.15
CA ASN A 68 7.34 -1.58 -18.83
C ASN A 68 7.94 -2.86 -18.24
N GLU A 69 7.13 -3.89 -18.02
CA GLU A 69 7.52 -5.17 -17.42
C GLU A 69 8.30 -5.01 -16.11
N ARG A 70 7.91 -4.02 -15.32
CA ARG A 70 8.47 -3.77 -13.99
C ARG A 70 7.58 -2.84 -13.19
N GLY A 71 7.64 -2.95 -11.88
CA GLY A 71 6.97 -2.02 -10.99
C GLY A 71 6.77 -2.55 -9.59
N LYS A 72 6.27 -1.67 -8.74
CA LYS A 72 5.96 -2.01 -7.35
C LYS A 72 4.60 -1.48 -6.96
N VAL A 73 3.88 -2.30 -6.20
CA VAL A 73 2.62 -1.95 -5.55
C VAL A 73 2.82 -2.06 -4.05
N VAL A 74 2.60 -0.97 -3.33
CA VAL A 74 2.62 -0.95 -1.86
C VAL A 74 1.24 -0.48 -1.39
N VAL A 75 0.56 -1.32 -0.64
CA VAL A 75 -0.75 -1.03 -0.06
C VAL A 75 -0.57 -0.73 1.43
N ILE A 76 -1.17 0.35 1.92
CA ILE A 76 -1.24 0.68 3.34
C ILE A 76 -2.67 0.44 3.79
N ALA A 77 -2.86 -0.53 4.68
CA ALA A 77 -4.17 -0.85 5.22
C ALA A 77 -4.57 0.12 6.35
N PRO A 78 -5.87 0.29 6.62
CA PRO A 78 -6.32 1.10 7.75
C PRO A 78 -5.83 0.53 9.08
N ARG A 79 -5.76 1.38 10.11
CA ARG A 79 -5.41 0.97 11.47
C ARG A 79 -6.48 0.03 12.04
N PRO A 80 -6.13 -0.86 13.01
CA PRO A 80 -7.09 -1.82 13.55
C PRO A 80 -8.25 -1.15 14.29
N ASP A 81 -8.03 0.02 14.86
CA ASP A 81 -8.99 0.85 15.60
C ASP A 81 -9.71 1.91 14.75
N ALA A 82 -9.50 1.91 13.43
CA ALA A 82 -10.07 2.92 12.53
C ALA A 82 -11.61 2.89 12.45
N GLY A 83 -12.24 1.81 12.88
CA GLY A 83 -13.69 1.69 12.92
C GLY A 83 -14.21 0.28 12.66
N PRO A 84 -15.54 0.10 12.64
CA PRO A 84 -16.16 -1.19 12.34
C PRO A 84 -15.67 -1.75 11.00
N PHE A 85 -15.45 -3.05 10.93
CA PHE A 85 -14.93 -3.77 9.75
C PHE A 85 -13.47 -3.45 9.37
N ALA A 86 -12.70 -2.75 10.21
CA ALA A 86 -11.27 -2.53 9.94
C ALA A 86 -10.50 -3.83 9.71
N GLY A 87 -10.76 -4.85 10.52
CA GLY A 87 -10.17 -6.18 10.35
C GLY A 87 -10.49 -6.81 8.99
N ALA A 88 -11.72 -6.68 8.52
CA ALA A 88 -12.15 -7.20 7.21
C ALA A 88 -11.49 -6.42 6.06
N ALA A 89 -11.38 -5.09 6.17
CA ALA A 89 -10.69 -4.27 5.17
C ALA A 89 -9.21 -4.63 5.07
N ARG A 90 -8.54 -4.82 6.20
CA ARG A 90 -7.14 -5.25 6.28
C ARG A 90 -6.94 -6.62 5.60
N ALA A 91 -7.81 -7.59 5.88
CA ALA A 91 -7.76 -8.90 5.25
C ALA A 91 -8.03 -8.85 3.73
N ALA A 92 -8.97 -8.03 3.28
CA ALA A 92 -9.27 -7.84 1.87
C ALA A 92 -8.06 -7.23 1.11
N LEU A 93 -7.42 -6.21 1.68
CA LEU A 93 -6.24 -5.57 1.09
C LEU A 93 -5.01 -6.49 1.10
N GLU A 94 -4.84 -7.31 2.13
CA GLU A 94 -3.83 -8.36 2.15
C GLU A 94 -4.07 -9.39 1.04
N SER A 95 -5.31 -9.85 0.88
CA SER A 95 -5.68 -10.77 -0.20
C SER A 95 -5.43 -10.15 -1.57
N LEU A 96 -5.75 -8.87 -1.75
CA LEU A 96 -5.47 -8.14 -2.99
C LEU A 96 -3.96 -8.14 -3.29
N ALA A 97 -3.12 -7.73 -2.35
CA ALA A 97 -1.67 -7.68 -2.55
C ALA A 97 -1.09 -9.07 -2.88
N ARG A 98 -1.56 -10.12 -2.21
CA ARG A 98 -1.15 -11.51 -2.50
C ARG A 98 -1.58 -11.95 -3.91
N THR A 99 -2.80 -11.65 -4.31
CA THR A 99 -3.30 -11.98 -5.65
C THR A 99 -2.46 -11.26 -6.71
N LEU A 100 -2.23 -9.96 -6.55
CA LEU A 100 -1.43 -9.18 -7.50
C LEU A 100 0.01 -9.67 -7.58
N SER A 101 0.60 -10.11 -6.46
CA SER A 101 1.96 -10.64 -6.44
C SER A 101 2.12 -11.92 -7.27
N VAL A 102 1.06 -12.71 -7.41
CA VAL A 102 1.04 -13.92 -8.25
C VAL A 102 0.71 -13.58 -9.70
N GLU A 103 -0.38 -12.85 -9.92
CA GLU A 103 -0.88 -12.55 -11.26
C GLU A 103 0.10 -11.68 -12.07
N TRP A 104 0.80 -10.76 -11.42
CA TRP A 104 1.68 -9.81 -12.08
C TRP A 104 3.18 -10.12 -11.96
N ALA A 105 3.54 -11.22 -11.32
CA ALA A 105 4.93 -11.69 -11.25
C ALA A 105 5.57 -11.84 -12.64
N ARG A 106 4.79 -12.31 -13.61
CA ARG A 106 5.24 -12.46 -15.01
C ARG A 106 5.61 -11.15 -15.69
N PHE A 107 5.19 -10.02 -15.15
CA PHE A 107 5.54 -8.66 -15.61
C PHE A 107 6.60 -8.01 -14.75
N GLY A 108 7.27 -8.75 -13.88
CA GLY A 108 8.28 -8.18 -12.98
C GLY A 108 7.72 -7.19 -11.94
N ILE A 109 6.42 -7.28 -11.63
CA ILE A 109 5.75 -6.40 -10.66
C ILE A 109 5.68 -7.09 -9.31
N THR A 110 6.13 -6.42 -8.26
CA THR A 110 5.99 -6.85 -6.87
C THR A 110 4.80 -6.16 -6.19
N ALA A 111 4.14 -6.86 -5.28
CA ALA A 111 3.03 -6.30 -4.50
C ALA A 111 3.17 -6.67 -3.03
N THR A 112 3.04 -5.68 -2.15
CA THR A 112 3.16 -5.83 -0.69
C THR A 112 2.07 -5.05 0.02
N VAL A 113 1.77 -5.43 1.26
CA VAL A 113 0.83 -4.72 2.12
C VAL A 113 1.45 -4.41 3.48
N ILE A 114 1.28 -3.18 3.93
CA ILE A 114 1.62 -2.72 5.28
C ILE A 114 0.34 -2.72 6.11
N THR A 115 0.39 -3.38 7.27
CA THR A 115 -0.71 -3.41 8.22
C THR A 115 -0.26 -2.71 9.51
N PRO A 116 -0.54 -1.39 9.64
CA PRO A 116 -0.21 -0.66 10.86
C PRO A 116 -0.92 -1.23 12.08
N GLY A 117 -0.27 -1.18 13.24
CA GLY A 117 -0.92 -1.39 14.54
C GLY A 117 -1.40 -0.05 15.12
N ASP A 118 -2.06 -0.13 16.27
CA ASP A 118 -2.64 1.05 16.98
C ASP A 118 -1.55 2.06 17.38
N ALA A 119 -0.39 1.58 17.81
CA ALA A 119 0.74 2.41 18.23
C ALA A 119 1.69 2.80 17.09
N THR A 120 1.43 2.38 15.85
CA THR A 120 2.28 2.70 14.71
C THR A 120 2.18 4.18 14.37
N THR A 121 3.31 4.86 14.25
CA THR A 121 3.36 6.26 13.81
C THR A 121 3.36 6.37 12.28
N ASP A 122 2.92 7.51 11.76
CA ASP A 122 2.95 7.77 10.32
C ASP A 122 4.39 7.81 9.78
N GLU A 123 5.36 8.24 10.61
CA GLU A 123 6.78 8.20 10.27
C GLU A 123 7.30 6.77 10.11
N GLN A 124 6.88 5.83 10.97
CA GLN A 124 7.24 4.41 10.82
C GLN A 124 6.67 3.81 9.54
N ILE A 125 5.44 4.16 9.19
CA ILE A 125 4.83 3.76 7.91
C ILE A 125 5.66 4.33 6.75
N ALA A 126 6.00 5.63 6.80
CA ALA A 126 6.77 6.30 5.75
C ALA A 126 8.16 5.68 5.57
N GLN A 127 8.85 5.33 6.66
CA GLN A 127 10.14 4.65 6.60
C GLN A 127 10.05 3.29 5.93
N LEU A 128 9.04 2.49 6.27
CA LEU A 128 8.84 1.19 5.64
C LEU A 128 8.44 1.32 4.16
N VAL A 129 7.60 2.29 3.80
CA VAL A 129 7.31 2.58 2.40
C VAL A 129 8.59 2.90 1.64
N CYS A 130 9.44 3.80 2.16
CA CYS A 130 10.72 4.15 1.53
C CYS A 130 11.62 2.93 1.32
N PHE A 131 11.68 2.02 2.29
CA PHE A 131 12.40 0.76 2.14
C PHE A 131 11.82 -0.11 1.02
N LEU A 132 10.50 -0.34 1.03
CA LEU A 132 9.83 -1.21 0.07
C LEU A 132 9.92 -0.69 -1.38
N VAL A 133 9.89 0.63 -1.58
CA VAL A 133 9.99 1.22 -2.92
C VAL A 133 11.43 1.33 -3.42
N SER A 134 12.41 1.21 -2.54
CA SER A 134 13.84 1.19 -2.90
C SER A 134 14.24 -0.15 -3.54
N PRO A 135 15.44 -0.24 -4.14
CA PRO A 135 15.96 -1.53 -4.64
C PRO A 135 16.04 -2.63 -3.57
N ALA A 136 16.21 -2.28 -2.30
CA ALA A 136 16.20 -3.24 -1.19
C ALA A 136 14.86 -3.95 -1.03
N GLY A 137 13.76 -3.32 -1.46
CA GLY A 137 12.41 -3.89 -1.44
C GLY A 137 12.11 -4.84 -2.60
N ASP A 138 12.99 -4.99 -3.59
CA ASP A 138 12.76 -5.83 -4.78
C ASP A 138 12.59 -7.33 -4.44
N TYR A 139 13.10 -7.73 -3.29
CA TYR A 139 13.04 -9.11 -2.83
C TYR A 139 11.72 -9.49 -2.16
N PHE A 140 10.83 -8.53 -1.96
CA PHE A 140 9.57 -8.75 -1.25
C PHE A 140 8.37 -8.65 -2.19
N SER A 141 7.64 -9.75 -2.34
CA SER A 141 6.37 -9.79 -3.07
C SER A 141 5.42 -10.75 -2.38
N GLY A 142 4.13 -10.43 -2.32
CA GLY A 142 3.12 -11.18 -1.60
C GLY A 142 3.24 -11.09 -0.07
N CYS A 143 4.12 -10.25 0.45
CA CYS A 143 4.41 -10.14 1.88
C CYS A 143 3.47 -9.14 2.56
N ARG A 144 3.10 -9.49 3.80
CA ARG A 144 2.48 -8.58 4.74
C ARG A 144 3.52 -8.09 5.76
N PHE A 145 3.60 -6.79 5.94
CA PHE A 145 4.44 -6.15 6.94
C PHE A 145 3.56 -5.59 8.06
N SER A 146 3.59 -6.24 9.21
CA SER A 146 2.84 -5.81 10.40
C SER A 146 3.72 -4.90 11.26
N LEU A 147 3.27 -3.67 11.51
CA LEU A 147 3.96 -2.70 12.35
C LEU A 147 3.25 -2.58 13.70
N GLY A 148 4.03 -2.29 14.75
CA GLY A 148 3.49 -2.02 16.09
C GLY A 148 2.87 -3.23 16.78
N VAL A 149 3.16 -4.44 16.30
CA VAL A 149 2.81 -5.66 17.03
C VAL A 149 3.93 -5.91 18.02
N THR A 150 3.76 -5.49 19.27
CA THR A 150 4.55 -6.02 20.37
C THR A 150 4.21 -7.49 20.48
N ALA A 151 5.17 -8.37 20.18
CA ALA A 151 5.04 -9.77 20.57
C ALA A 151 4.77 -9.79 22.07
N ALA A 152 3.63 -10.35 22.47
CA ALA A 152 3.40 -10.61 23.86
C ALA A 152 4.56 -11.52 24.31
N VAL A 153 5.44 -10.98 25.13
CA VAL A 153 6.46 -11.78 25.82
C VAL A 153 5.66 -12.64 26.79
N GLY A 154 5.41 -13.86 26.37
CA GLY A 154 4.84 -14.89 27.22
C GLY A 154 5.81 -15.32 28.30
#